data_8220ad9050e54d1b0cfca2b74929b3fb
#
_entry.id   8220ad9050e54d1b0cfca2b74929b3fb
#
_cell.length_a   1.000
_cell.length_b   1.000
_cell.length_c   1.000
_cell.angle_alpha   90.00
_cell.angle_beta   90.00
_cell.angle_gamma   90.00
#
_symmetry.space_group_name_H-M   'P 1'
#
loop_
_entity.id
_entity.type
_entity.pdbx_description
1 polymer ?
#
loop_
_entity_poly.entity_id
_entity_poly.type
_entity_poly.pdbx_seq_one_letter_code
_entity_poly.pdbx_strand_id
1 'polypeptide(L)'
;MPNYGDISYWEERYKSSDNTTFDWLENYATLKEIISSLNIPKETGQILNLGCGNSEFSENMYCDGYKNIKNIDISHNVIKSMSERNKDKEGMIYEVMDVRDLKYENNYFDLAVDKSTIDALLCGEDAFINVAKMIKEVQRVLKVGGYYMIVSYGSPDYRLLHLKRKFEKFNIEVLKIEKDFVEDDEYDKHHYIYLCQKLEGADEISQKFFDATLEELIKQQKSEEEEEEQEENDNEEQIEKEKIEENNIENAKNVFVQNENDGRITNMGTNVKIELSKKDKKESKTKVEDNKIISDVL
;
A
#
# COMPACT_ATOMS: atom_id res chain seq x y z
N MET A 1 5.94 -12.69 3.97
CA MET A 1 5.01 -11.63 4.46
C MET A 1 3.68 -11.76 3.74
N PRO A 2 2.55 -11.36 4.35
CA PRO A 2 1.27 -11.35 3.64
C PRO A 2 1.34 -10.37 2.46
N ASN A 3 0.90 -10.79 1.28
CA ASN A 3 0.78 -9.88 0.13
C ASN A 3 -0.64 -9.27 0.13
N TYR A 4 -0.81 -8.16 0.82
CA TYR A 4 -2.10 -7.47 0.93
C TYR A 4 -2.61 -6.89 -0.41
N GLY A 5 -1.74 -6.74 -1.42
CA GLY A 5 -2.13 -6.33 -2.76
C GLY A 5 -2.70 -7.46 -3.63
N ASP A 6 -2.58 -8.72 -3.18
CA ASP A 6 -3.02 -9.89 -3.94
C ASP A 6 -4.45 -10.29 -3.57
N ILE A 7 -5.29 -10.46 -4.59
CA ILE A 7 -6.69 -10.91 -4.44
C ILE A 7 -6.76 -12.29 -3.78
N SER A 8 -5.83 -13.21 -4.11
CA SER A 8 -5.80 -14.56 -3.57
C SER A 8 -5.62 -14.59 -2.05
N TYR A 9 -4.81 -13.65 -1.51
CA TYR A 9 -4.63 -13.48 -0.08
C TYR A 9 -5.98 -13.18 0.62
N TRP A 10 -6.77 -12.24 0.09
CA TRP A 10 -8.04 -11.85 0.68
C TRP A 10 -9.09 -12.95 0.56
N GLU A 11 -9.15 -13.65 -0.57
CA GLU A 11 -10.05 -14.79 -0.73
C GLU A 11 -9.76 -15.92 0.28
N GLU A 12 -8.49 -16.25 0.50
CA GLU A 12 -8.13 -17.29 1.47
C GLU A 12 -8.36 -16.83 2.92
N ARG A 13 -8.01 -15.57 3.24
CA ARG A 13 -8.24 -14.98 4.57
C ARG A 13 -9.72 -15.06 4.96
N TYR A 14 -10.62 -14.67 4.06
CA TYR A 14 -12.06 -14.65 4.36
C TYR A 14 -12.74 -16.00 4.23
N LYS A 15 -12.14 -16.97 3.58
CA LYS A 15 -12.63 -18.35 3.51
C LYS A 15 -12.60 -19.04 4.88
N SER A 16 -11.59 -18.77 5.68
CA SER A 16 -11.37 -19.36 7.00
C SER A 16 -11.99 -18.56 8.16
N SER A 17 -12.60 -17.40 7.89
CA SER A 17 -13.18 -16.56 8.94
C SER A 17 -14.52 -17.13 9.41
N ASP A 18 -14.55 -17.76 10.58
CA ASP A 18 -15.75 -18.30 11.26
C ASP A 18 -16.70 -17.18 11.73
N ASN A 19 -17.26 -16.39 10.80
CA ASN A 19 -18.17 -15.26 11.08
C ASN A 19 -17.61 -14.20 12.07
N THR A 20 -16.32 -14.18 12.32
CA THR A 20 -15.68 -13.14 13.13
C THR A 20 -15.58 -11.86 12.34
N THR A 21 -15.90 -10.74 12.99
CA THR A 21 -15.71 -9.41 12.42
C THR A 21 -14.36 -8.84 12.82
N PHE A 22 -13.79 -8.01 11.97
CA PHE A 22 -12.53 -7.33 12.22
C PHE A 22 -12.52 -5.93 11.60
N ASP A 23 -12.18 -4.93 12.40
CA ASP A 23 -11.99 -3.56 11.94
C ASP A 23 -10.50 -3.23 11.81
N TRP A 24 -10.08 -2.91 10.59
CA TRP A 24 -8.77 -2.33 10.34
C TRP A 24 -8.73 -0.88 10.82
N LEU A 25 -7.63 -0.49 11.46
CA LEU A 25 -7.31 0.86 11.91
C LEU A 25 -8.34 1.40 12.90
N GLU A 26 -9.48 1.89 12.40
CA GLU A 26 -10.51 2.56 13.18
C GLU A 26 -11.88 1.89 13.01
N ASN A 27 -12.68 1.91 14.06
CA ASN A 27 -14.08 1.48 14.00
C ASN A 27 -15.02 2.68 13.79
N TYR A 28 -16.32 2.40 13.61
CA TYR A 28 -17.32 3.45 13.40
C TYR A 28 -17.45 4.41 14.58
N ALA A 29 -17.31 3.94 15.81
CA ALA A 29 -17.47 4.78 17.02
C ALA A 29 -16.43 5.91 17.05
N THR A 30 -15.19 5.62 16.67
CA THR A 30 -14.11 6.61 16.57
C THR A 30 -14.37 7.62 15.44
N LEU A 31 -14.93 7.17 14.31
CA LEU A 31 -15.12 8.00 13.12
C LEU A 31 -16.46 8.72 13.06
N LYS A 32 -17.41 8.37 13.93
CA LYS A 32 -18.78 8.85 13.93
C LYS A 32 -18.91 10.38 13.92
N GLU A 33 -18.16 11.06 14.79
CA GLU A 33 -18.24 12.52 14.89
C GLU A 33 -17.73 13.20 13.61
N ILE A 34 -16.67 12.68 13.02
CA ILE A 34 -16.11 13.16 11.77
C ILE A 34 -17.16 12.98 10.63
N ILE A 35 -17.74 11.78 10.51
CA ILE A 35 -18.77 11.49 9.50
C ILE A 35 -19.99 12.39 9.70
N SER A 36 -20.41 12.60 10.95
CA SER A 36 -21.56 13.47 11.27
C SER A 36 -21.29 14.92 10.89
N SER A 37 -20.05 15.40 10.98
CA SER A 37 -19.68 16.78 10.59
C SER A 37 -19.76 17.03 9.09
N LEU A 38 -19.70 15.97 8.26
CA LEU A 38 -19.85 16.07 6.80
C LEU A 38 -21.29 16.38 6.35
N ASN A 39 -22.26 16.32 7.28
CA ASN A 39 -23.66 16.64 7.03
C ASN A 39 -24.31 15.79 5.92
N ILE A 40 -23.90 14.53 5.76
CA ILE A 40 -24.52 13.60 4.82
C ILE A 40 -25.94 13.26 5.31
N PRO A 41 -26.99 13.41 4.49
CA PRO A 41 -28.35 13.07 4.89
C PRO A 41 -28.49 11.59 5.22
N LYS A 42 -28.90 11.24 6.45
CA LYS A 42 -28.91 9.84 6.90
C LYS A 42 -29.87 8.95 6.11
N GLU A 43 -31.08 9.44 5.81
CA GLU A 43 -32.12 8.66 5.12
C GLU A 43 -31.92 8.60 3.59
N THR A 44 -31.34 9.60 2.98
CA THR A 44 -31.27 9.74 1.52
C THR A 44 -29.87 9.79 0.94
N GLY A 45 -28.86 10.06 1.78
CA GLY A 45 -27.45 10.11 1.36
C GLY A 45 -27.00 8.73 0.85
N GLN A 46 -26.26 8.74 -0.25
CA GLN A 46 -25.72 7.55 -0.88
C GLN A 46 -24.28 7.35 -0.43
N ILE A 47 -23.98 6.21 0.14
CA ILE A 47 -22.67 5.93 0.75
C ILE A 47 -22.06 4.70 0.06
N LEU A 48 -20.76 4.81 -0.26
CA LEU A 48 -19.96 3.73 -0.80
C LEU A 48 -18.87 3.36 0.22
N ASN A 49 -18.79 2.10 0.62
CA ASN A 49 -17.72 1.57 1.44
C ASN A 49 -16.80 0.69 0.56
N LEU A 50 -15.58 1.14 0.34
CA LEU A 50 -14.57 0.54 -0.54
C LEU A 50 -13.74 -0.49 0.24
N GLY A 51 -13.62 -1.74 -0.27
CA GLY A 51 -12.89 -2.79 0.41
C GLY A 51 -13.47 -3.05 1.81
N CYS A 52 -14.76 -3.30 1.88
CA CYS A 52 -15.50 -3.33 3.16
C CYS A 52 -15.04 -4.43 4.12
N GLY A 53 -14.40 -5.49 3.61
CA GLY A 53 -13.98 -6.63 4.42
C GLY A 53 -15.13 -7.22 5.25
N ASN A 54 -14.77 -7.78 6.39
CA ASN A 54 -15.73 -8.28 7.41
C ASN A 54 -15.95 -7.29 8.57
N SER A 55 -15.74 -5.99 8.32
CA SER A 55 -15.90 -4.92 9.31
C SER A 55 -17.38 -4.68 9.67
N GLU A 56 -17.64 -4.36 10.92
CA GLU A 56 -18.97 -3.90 11.39
C GLU A 56 -19.24 -2.42 11.11
N PHE A 57 -18.32 -1.73 10.46
CA PHE A 57 -18.40 -0.30 10.20
C PHE A 57 -19.74 0.11 9.56
N SER A 58 -20.13 -0.54 8.45
CA SER A 58 -21.37 -0.24 7.76
C SER A 58 -22.61 -0.63 8.56
N GLU A 59 -22.56 -1.71 9.36
CA GLU A 59 -23.64 -2.10 10.25
C GLU A 59 -23.90 -1.04 11.31
N ASN A 60 -22.84 -0.55 11.94
CA ASN A 60 -22.93 0.50 12.96
C ASN A 60 -23.40 1.83 12.36
N MET A 61 -22.96 2.14 11.15
CA MET A 61 -23.41 3.30 10.38
C MET A 61 -24.91 3.23 10.05
N TYR A 62 -25.39 2.04 9.66
CA TYR A 62 -26.80 1.78 9.40
C TYR A 62 -27.65 1.92 10.67
N CYS A 63 -27.17 1.41 11.80
CA CYS A 63 -27.82 1.57 13.11
C CYS A 63 -27.89 3.04 13.54
N ASP A 64 -26.91 3.86 13.14
CA ASP A 64 -26.91 5.30 13.38
C ASP A 64 -27.83 6.09 12.42
N GLY A 65 -28.49 5.41 11.48
CA GLY A 65 -29.54 5.96 10.63
C GLY A 65 -29.18 6.15 9.16
N TYR A 66 -27.95 5.87 8.73
CA TYR A 66 -27.59 5.92 7.31
C TYR A 66 -28.16 4.70 6.58
N LYS A 67 -29.12 4.92 5.65
CA LYS A 67 -29.92 3.81 5.09
C LYS A 67 -29.43 3.27 3.74
N ASN A 68 -28.73 4.06 2.95
CA ASN A 68 -28.32 3.66 1.62
C ASN A 68 -26.78 3.47 1.58
N ILE A 69 -26.33 2.25 1.85
CA ILE A 69 -24.91 1.91 1.92
C ILE A 69 -24.60 0.80 0.91
N LYS A 70 -23.73 1.10 -0.04
CA LYS A 70 -23.14 0.13 -0.95
C LYS A 70 -21.78 -0.30 -0.37
N ASN A 71 -21.60 -1.59 -0.16
CA ASN A 71 -20.38 -2.19 0.34
C ASN A 71 -19.76 -3.01 -0.78
N ILE A 72 -18.52 -2.73 -1.14
CA ILE A 72 -17.82 -3.50 -2.17
C ILE A 72 -16.52 -4.08 -1.62
N ASP A 73 -16.20 -5.26 -2.11
CA ASP A 73 -14.91 -5.92 -1.87
C ASP A 73 -14.58 -6.79 -3.07
N ILE A 74 -13.28 -7.04 -3.28
CA ILE A 74 -12.82 -7.92 -4.35
C ILE A 74 -13.07 -9.39 -4.03
N SER A 75 -13.17 -9.76 -2.74
CA SER A 75 -13.37 -11.13 -2.29
C SER A 75 -14.83 -11.56 -2.34
N HIS A 76 -15.09 -12.63 -3.08
CA HIS A 76 -16.40 -13.28 -3.13
C HIS A 76 -16.82 -13.87 -1.77
N ASN A 77 -15.84 -14.38 -1.01
CA ASN A 77 -16.11 -15.02 0.27
C ASN A 77 -16.65 -14.03 1.30
N VAL A 78 -16.00 -12.87 1.43
CA VAL A 78 -16.45 -11.87 2.39
C VAL A 78 -17.79 -11.24 1.98
N ILE A 79 -17.98 -10.93 0.71
CA ILE A 79 -19.24 -10.37 0.21
C ILE A 79 -20.41 -11.32 0.47
N LYS A 80 -20.23 -12.62 0.21
CA LYS A 80 -21.24 -13.64 0.49
C LYS A 80 -21.58 -13.68 1.99
N SER A 81 -20.59 -13.70 2.86
CA SER A 81 -20.77 -13.75 4.31
C SER A 81 -21.49 -12.50 4.84
N MET A 82 -21.01 -11.31 4.43
CA MET A 82 -21.54 -10.04 4.92
C MET A 82 -22.92 -9.73 4.35
N SER A 83 -23.21 -10.16 3.12
CA SER A 83 -24.56 -10.07 2.52
C SER A 83 -25.57 -10.93 3.29
N GLU A 84 -25.23 -12.17 3.63
CA GLU A 84 -26.10 -13.04 4.43
C GLU A 84 -26.31 -12.50 5.85
N ARG A 85 -25.26 -12.01 6.48
CA ARG A 85 -25.29 -11.40 7.81
C ARG A 85 -26.22 -10.19 7.88
N ASN A 86 -26.30 -9.40 6.82
CA ASN A 86 -27.01 -8.12 6.77
C ASN A 86 -28.25 -8.12 5.89
N LYS A 87 -28.76 -9.28 5.52
CA LYS A 87 -29.89 -9.45 4.58
C LYS A 87 -31.22 -8.80 5.02
N ASP A 88 -31.35 -8.49 6.32
CA ASP A 88 -32.51 -7.82 6.91
C ASP A 88 -32.40 -6.29 6.90
N LYS A 89 -31.26 -5.73 6.48
CA LYS A 89 -31.02 -4.28 6.44
C LYS A 89 -31.30 -3.73 5.03
N GLU A 90 -32.53 -3.25 4.85
CA GLU A 90 -32.95 -2.66 3.57
C GLU A 90 -32.08 -1.45 3.20
N GLY A 91 -31.60 -1.41 1.94
CA GLY A 91 -30.71 -0.36 1.44
C GLY A 91 -29.21 -0.56 1.74
N MET A 92 -28.86 -1.57 2.55
CA MET A 92 -27.48 -2.00 2.72
C MET A 92 -27.17 -3.15 1.77
N ILE A 93 -26.34 -2.92 0.78
CA ILE A 93 -26.03 -3.85 -0.30
C ILE A 93 -24.56 -4.21 -0.29
N TYR A 94 -24.24 -5.47 -0.57
CA TYR A 94 -22.89 -6.00 -0.68
C TYR A 94 -22.66 -6.57 -2.08
N GLU A 95 -21.61 -6.10 -2.78
CA GLU A 95 -21.33 -6.45 -4.17
C GLU A 95 -19.84 -6.77 -4.35
N VAL A 96 -19.53 -7.85 -5.09
CA VAL A 96 -18.14 -8.12 -5.51
C VAL A 96 -17.77 -7.12 -6.58
N MET A 97 -16.77 -6.31 -6.31
CA MET A 97 -16.36 -5.27 -7.24
C MET A 97 -14.90 -4.84 -6.99
N ASP A 98 -14.20 -4.54 -8.07
CA ASP A 98 -12.88 -3.95 -8.03
C ASP A 98 -13.00 -2.43 -7.88
N VAL A 99 -12.32 -1.86 -6.89
CA VAL A 99 -12.30 -0.41 -6.64
C VAL A 99 -11.71 0.40 -7.80
N ARG A 100 -10.94 -0.26 -8.69
CA ARG A 100 -10.31 0.33 -9.87
C ARG A 100 -11.24 0.43 -11.09
N ASP A 101 -12.42 -0.17 -11.02
CA ASP A 101 -13.42 -0.24 -12.12
C ASP A 101 -14.83 -0.30 -11.53
N LEU A 102 -15.31 0.82 -10.97
CA LEU A 102 -16.61 0.91 -10.31
C LEU A 102 -17.76 0.90 -11.33
N LYS A 103 -18.71 0.02 -11.12
CA LYS A 103 -19.90 -0.14 -11.99
C LYS A 103 -21.07 0.75 -11.54
N TYR A 104 -20.78 1.95 -11.06
CA TYR A 104 -21.75 2.94 -10.64
C TYR A 104 -21.75 4.15 -11.59
N GLU A 105 -22.86 4.88 -11.59
CA GLU A 105 -23.03 6.11 -12.37
C GLU A 105 -22.13 7.24 -11.81
N ASN A 106 -21.82 8.20 -12.67
CA ASN A 106 -21.11 9.41 -12.27
C ASN A 106 -21.96 10.22 -11.28
N ASN A 107 -21.31 10.89 -10.32
CA ASN A 107 -21.96 11.81 -9.40
C ASN A 107 -23.13 11.19 -8.61
N TYR A 108 -22.95 9.95 -8.15
CA TYR A 108 -24.00 9.19 -7.45
C TYR A 108 -23.86 9.25 -5.92
N PHE A 109 -22.64 9.16 -5.39
CA PHE A 109 -22.41 9.05 -3.94
C PHE A 109 -22.15 10.41 -3.28
N ASP A 110 -22.66 10.55 -2.06
CA ASP A 110 -22.41 11.69 -1.18
C ASP A 110 -21.13 11.47 -0.35
N LEU A 111 -20.83 10.21 -0.02
CA LEU A 111 -19.66 9.79 0.75
C LEU A 111 -19.11 8.47 0.19
N ALA A 112 -17.81 8.42 -0.06
CA ALA A 112 -17.05 7.20 -0.25
C ALA A 112 -16.09 7.03 0.94
N VAL A 113 -16.07 5.84 1.55
CA VAL A 113 -15.21 5.50 2.68
C VAL A 113 -14.20 4.44 2.25
N ASP A 114 -12.95 4.70 2.52
CA ASP A 114 -11.83 3.78 2.34
C ASP A 114 -11.13 3.61 3.70
N LYS A 115 -11.21 2.42 4.23
CA LYS A 115 -10.56 2.08 5.49
C LYS A 115 -9.48 1.04 5.22
N SER A 116 -8.22 1.50 4.98
CA SER A 116 -7.04 0.68 4.65
C SER A 116 -7.04 0.00 3.27
N THR A 117 -7.99 0.32 2.39
CA THR A 117 -8.00 -0.25 1.02
C THR A 117 -6.88 0.36 0.17
N ILE A 118 -6.67 1.67 0.26
CA ILE A 118 -5.52 2.32 -0.37
C ILE A 118 -4.19 1.73 0.10
N ASP A 119 -4.10 1.39 1.39
CA ASP A 119 -2.90 0.79 1.99
C ASP A 119 -2.65 -0.61 1.42
N ALA A 120 -3.71 -1.41 1.25
CA ALA A 120 -3.63 -2.72 0.64
C ALA A 120 -3.16 -2.66 -0.83
N LEU A 121 -3.71 -1.73 -1.62
CA LEU A 121 -3.27 -1.52 -3.01
C LEU A 121 -1.80 -1.10 -3.11
N LEU A 122 -1.32 -0.32 -2.14
CA LEU A 122 0.08 0.12 -2.10
C LEU A 122 1.07 -0.98 -1.72
N CYS A 123 0.58 -2.13 -1.23
CA CYS A 123 1.41 -3.32 -0.96
C CYS A 123 1.54 -4.27 -2.17
N GLY A 124 0.86 -4.00 -3.28
CA GLY A 124 0.82 -4.87 -4.45
C GLY A 124 1.69 -4.39 -5.60
N GLU A 125 1.74 -5.21 -6.63
CA GLU A 125 2.32 -4.83 -7.93
C GLU A 125 1.54 -3.67 -8.54
N ASP A 126 2.17 -2.87 -9.39
CA ASP A 126 1.57 -1.68 -10.02
C ASP A 126 0.92 -0.71 -9.02
N ALA A 127 1.43 -0.64 -7.79
CA ALA A 127 0.81 0.05 -6.66
C ALA A 127 0.32 1.46 -6.99
N PHE A 128 1.17 2.30 -7.57
CA PHE A 128 0.85 3.69 -7.89
C PHE A 128 -0.17 3.82 -9.03
N ILE A 129 -0.11 2.91 -10.00
CA ILE A 129 -1.05 2.81 -11.11
C ILE A 129 -2.43 2.39 -10.60
N ASN A 130 -2.48 1.38 -9.72
CA ASN A 130 -3.71 0.86 -9.14
C ASN A 130 -4.40 1.89 -8.25
N VAL A 131 -3.64 2.60 -7.43
CA VAL A 131 -4.18 3.70 -6.62
C VAL A 131 -4.70 4.85 -7.49
N ALA A 132 -3.99 5.24 -8.56
CA ALA A 132 -4.46 6.27 -9.48
C ALA A 132 -5.78 5.88 -10.16
N LYS A 133 -5.94 4.62 -10.58
CA LYS A 133 -7.20 4.09 -11.14
C LYS A 133 -8.33 4.14 -10.11
N MET A 134 -8.09 3.71 -8.86
CA MET A 134 -9.08 3.77 -7.80
C MET A 134 -9.53 5.21 -7.53
N ILE A 135 -8.60 6.15 -7.36
CA ILE A 135 -8.94 7.54 -7.04
C ILE A 135 -9.72 8.20 -8.19
N LYS A 136 -9.36 7.91 -9.45
CA LYS A 136 -10.14 8.35 -10.62
C LYS A 136 -11.58 7.87 -10.54
N GLU A 137 -11.79 6.59 -10.26
CA GLU A 137 -13.14 6.01 -10.18
C GLU A 137 -13.92 6.59 -8.99
N VAL A 138 -13.29 6.73 -7.82
CA VAL A 138 -13.91 7.36 -6.65
C VAL A 138 -14.31 8.80 -6.95
N GLN A 139 -13.41 9.59 -7.57
CA GLN A 139 -13.72 10.96 -7.97
C GLN A 139 -14.91 11.01 -8.95
N ARG A 140 -14.96 10.09 -9.92
CA ARG A 140 -16.02 10.01 -10.91
C ARG A 140 -17.40 9.73 -10.28
N VAL A 141 -17.46 8.77 -9.35
CA VAL A 141 -18.76 8.36 -8.75
C VAL A 141 -19.23 9.28 -7.64
N LEU A 142 -18.37 10.11 -7.06
CA LEU A 142 -18.74 11.11 -6.07
C LEU A 142 -19.47 12.29 -6.71
N LYS A 143 -20.50 12.78 -6.04
CA LYS A 143 -21.15 14.08 -6.35
C LYS A 143 -20.14 15.21 -6.14
N VAL A 144 -20.32 16.32 -6.86
CA VAL A 144 -19.64 17.57 -6.52
C VAL A 144 -20.05 17.98 -5.10
N GLY A 145 -19.09 18.30 -4.26
CA GLY A 145 -19.28 18.55 -2.83
C GLY A 145 -19.31 17.29 -1.96
N GLY A 146 -19.39 16.11 -2.55
CA GLY A 146 -19.28 14.83 -1.84
C GLY A 146 -17.86 14.56 -1.36
N TYR A 147 -17.71 13.63 -0.42
CA TYR A 147 -16.46 13.36 0.26
C TYR A 147 -15.90 11.96 -0.04
N TYR A 148 -14.61 11.88 -0.27
CA TYR A 148 -13.83 10.67 -0.16
C TYR A 148 -13.07 10.71 1.18
N MET A 149 -13.47 9.85 2.12
CA MET A 149 -12.83 9.72 3.43
C MET A 149 -11.92 8.50 3.42
N ILE A 150 -10.64 8.72 3.61
CA ILE A 150 -9.62 7.68 3.67
C ILE A 150 -9.13 7.59 5.11
N VAL A 151 -9.13 6.38 5.68
CA VAL A 151 -8.49 6.05 6.95
C VAL A 151 -7.28 5.19 6.64
N SER A 152 -6.08 5.68 6.94
CA SER A 152 -4.81 5.08 6.53
C SER A 152 -3.78 5.19 7.65
N TYR A 153 -2.87 4.23 7.74
CA TYR A 153 -1.69 4.38 8.58
C TYR A 153 -0.60 5.26 7.94
N GLY A 154 -0.66 5.46 6.62
CA GLY A 154 0.34 6.24 5.89
C GLY A 154 0.25 7.73 6.19
N SER A 155 1.38 8.34 6.53
CA SER A 155 1.48 9.77 6.83
C SER A 155 1.21 10.65 5.59
N PRO A 156 0.97 11.97 5.77
CA PRO A 156 0.74 12.89 4.67
C PRO A 156 1.84 12.90 3.60
N ASP A 157 3.09 12.67 3.99
CA ASP A 157 4.21 12.64 3.06
C ASP A 157 4.10 11.50 2.05
N TYR A 158 3.51 10.36 2.49
CA TYR A 158 3.30 9.17 1.65
C TYR A 158 1.92 9.11 0.99
N ARG A 159 0.90 9.83 1.48
CA ARG A 159 -0.47 9.74 0.93
C ARG A 159 -0.84 10.92 0.04
N LEU A 160 -0.38 12.14 0.35
CA LEU A 160 -0.73 13.32 -0.44
C LEU A 160 -0.16 13.27 -1.86
N LEU A 161 0.93 12.55 -2.09
CA LEU A 161 1.47 12.36 -3.44
C LEU A 161 0.50 11.61 -4.37
N HIS A 162 -0.39 10.75 -3.80
CA HIS A 162 -1.44 10.06 -4.54
C HIS A 162 -2.71 10.88 -4.68
N LEU A 163 -2.97 11.82 -3.76
CA LEU A 163 -4.22 12.57 -3.65
C LEU A 163 -4.13 13.99 -4.26
N LYS A 164 -2.97 14.37 -4.83
CA LYS A 164 -2.72 15.69 -5.44
C LYS A 164 -2.16 15.58 -6.85
N ARG A 165 -2.55 14.54 -7.60
CA ARG A 165 -2.15 14.38 -8.99
C ARG A 165 -2.91 15.34 -9.90
N LYS A 166 -2.41 15.59 -11.11
CA LYS A 166 -2.97 16.56 -12.06
C LYS A 166 -4.42 16.28 -12.47
N PHE A 167 -4.87 15.03 -12.40
CA PHE A 167 -6.24 14.63 -12.76
C PHE A 167 -7.23 14.74 -11.60
N GLU A 168 -6.76 15.03 -10.40
CA GLU A 168 -7.59 15.13 -9.20
C GLU A 168 -7.95 16.56 -8.89
N LYS A 169 -9.14 16.75 -8.36
CA LYS A 169 -9.62 18.06 -7.91
C LYS A 169 -10.41 17.92 -6.62
N PHE A 170 -9.67 17.79 -5.53
CA PHE A 170 -10.19 17.72 -4.17
C PHE A 170 -9.74 18.92 -3.34
N ASN A 171 -10.60 19.36 -2.41
CA ASN A 171 -10.16 20.08 -1.23
C ASN A 171 -9.85 19.04 -0.16
N ILE A 172 -8.62 19.01 0.36
CA ILE A 172 -8.13 17.94 1.24
C ILE A 172 -7.87 18.52 2.63
N GLU A 173 -8.53 17.94 3.63
CA GLU A 173 -8.25 18.15 5.04
C GLU A 173 -7.64 16.85 5.60
N VAL A 174 -6.62 16.97 6.48
CA VAL A 174 -5.95 15.84 7.11
C VAL A 174 -6.13 15.92 8.61
N LEU A 175 -6.73 14.88 9.19
CA LEU A 175 -6.90 14.71 10.62
C LEU A 175 -6.01 13.57 11.13
N LYS A 176 -5.70 13.59 12.43
CA LYS A 176 -4.90 12.54 13.10
C LYS A 176 -5.70 11.94 14.25
N ILE A 177 -5.63 10.64 14.38
CA ILE A 177 -6.12 9.89 15.55
C ILE A 177 -4.91 9.22 16.17
N GLU A 178 -4.71 9.46 17.47
CA GLU A 178 -3.66 8.81 18.24
C GLU A 178 -4.02 7.33 18.47
N LYS A 179 -3.07 6.44 18.20
CA LYS A 179 -3.24 5.00 18.43
C LYS A 179 -3.16 4.71 19.93
N ASP A 180 -4.09 3.91 20.42
CA ASP A 180 -3.98 3.34 21.75
C ASP A 180 -2.82 2.32 21.79
N PHE A 181 -1.93 2.41 22.79
CA PHE A 181 -0.90 1.41 23.11
C PHE A 181 0.30 1.26 22.17
N VAL A 182 0.85 2.34 21.61
CA VAL A 182 2.18 2.29 20.99
C VAL A 182 3.22 2.70 22.04
N GLU A 183 3.96 1.72 22.58
CA GLU A 183 5.03 1.97 23.58
C GLU A 183 6.34 2.41 22.94
N ASP A 184 6.52 2.22 21.63
CA ASP A 184 7.78 2.46 20.92
C ASP A 184 7.79 3.86 20.29
N ASP A 185 8.82 4.65 20.59
CA ASP A 185 8.97 6.01 20.07
C ASP A 185 9.44 6.04 18.60
N GLU A 186 9.77 4.88 18.02
CA GLU A 186 10.28 4.76 16.65
C GLU A 186 9.17 4.71 15.58
N TYR A 187 7.93 4.37 15.95
CA TYR A 187 6.81 4.25 15.02
C TYR A 187 5.86 5.44 15.10
N ASP A 188 5.27 5.80 13.95
CA ASP A 188 4.22 6.82 13.92
C ASP A 188 3.00 6.37 14.74
N LYS A 189 2.68 7.16 15.77
CA LYS A 189 1.62 6.87 16.75
C LYS A 189 0.22 7.22 16.24
N HIS A 190 0.07 7.57 14.98
CA HIS A 190 -1.19 8.07 14.46
C HIS A 190 -1.77 7.18 13.36
N HIS A 191 -3.10 7.16 13.28
CA HIS A 191 -3.81 6.93 12.04
C HIS A 191 -4.21 8.28 11.43
N TYR A 192 -4.20 8.34 10.11
CA TYR A 192 -4.50 9.56 9.38
C TYR A 192 -5.85 9.42 8.68
N ILE A 193 -6.64 10.50 8.74
CA ILE A 193 -7.90 10.59 8.01
C ILE A 193 -7.76 11.70 6.99
N TYR A 194 -7.93 11.35 5.72
CA TYR A 194 -7.92 12.29 4.62
C TYR A 194 -9.36 12.52 4.18
N LEU A 195 -9.88 13.73 4.38
CA LEU A 195 -11.18 14.17 3.92
C LEU A 195 -11.01 14.92 2.62
N CYS A 196 -11.31 14.26 1.51
CA CYS A 196 -11.14 14.78 0.17
C CYS A 196 -12.50 15.18 -0.40
N GLN A 197 -12.85 16.47 -0.35
CA GLN A 197 -14.11 16.98 -0.92
C GLN A 197 -13.97 17.24 -2.42
N LYS A 198 -14.81 16.58 -3.24
CA LYS A 198 -14.82 16.78 -4.70
C LYS A 198 -15.25 18.18 -5.06
N LEU A 199 -14.42 18.88 -5.83
CA LEU A 199 -14.68 20.24 -6.29
C LEU A 199 -15.35 20.25 -7.67
N GLU A 200 -16.00 21.37 -7.96
CA GLU A 200 -16.59 21.63 -9.29
C GLU A 200 -15.53 21.58 -10.39
N GLY A 201 -15.84 20.99 -11.55
CA GLY A 201 -14.91 20.78 -12.67
C GLY A 201 -13.91 19.63 -12.49
N ALA A 202 -14.12 18.75 -11.50
CA ALA A 202 -13.25 17.59 -11.25
C ALA A 202 -13.32 16.57 -12.38
N ASP A 203 -14.50 16.36 -12.96
CA ASP A 203 -14.70 15.37 -14.03
C ASP A 203 -13.98 15.78 -15.32
N GLU A 204 -14.03 17.07 -15.70
CA GLU A 204 -13.34 17.62 -16.85
C GLU A 204 -11.82 17.58 -16.70
N ILE A 205 -11.32 17.85 -15.49
CA ILE A 205 -9.89 17.78 -15.18
C ILE A 205 -9.42 16.32 -15.23
N SER A 206 -10.18 15.40 -14.64
CA SER A 206 -9.87 13.98 -14.67
C SER A 206 -9.81 13.48 -16.11
N GLN A 207 -10.82 13.75 -16.92
CA GLN A 207 -10.85 13.35 -18.33
C GLN A 207 -9.68 13.91 -19.15
N LYS A 208 -9.22 15.11 -18.81
CA LYS A 208 -8.12 15.77 -19.53
C LYS A 208 -6.74 15.23 -19.19
N PHE A 209 -6.49 14.86 -17.93
CA PHE A 209 -5.14 14.62 -17.43
C PHE A 209 -4.87 13.19 -16.97
N PHE A 210 -5.89 12.34 -16.84
CA PHE A 210 -5.71 11.00 -16.30
C PHE A 210 -4.78 10.14 -17.16
N ASP A 211 -5.04 10.08 -18.48
CA ASP A 211 -4.26 9.21 -19.38
C ASP A 211 -2.79 9.63 -19.41
N ALA A 212 -2.50 10.94 -19.47
CA ALA A 212 -1.14 11.45 -19.41
C ALA A 212 -0.45 11.13 -18.07
N THR A 213 -1.19 11.22 -16.95
CA THR A 213 -0.66 10.83 -15.63
C THR A 213 -0.39 9.33 -15.55
N LEU A 214 -1.25 8.52 -16.14
CA LEU A 214 -1.06 7.06 -16.17
C LEU A 214 0.18 6.68 -17.00
N GLU A 215 0.38 7.32 -18.15
CA GLU A 215 1.58 7.12 -18.97
C GLU A 215 2.86 7.53 -18.22
N GLU A 216 2.84 8.65 -17.48
CA GLU A 216 3.96 9.09 -16.63
C GLU A 216 4.28 8.02 -15.56
N LEU A 217 3.27 7.46 -14.88
CA LEU A 217 3.44 6.43 -13.86
C LEU A 217 4.02 5.12 -14.42
N ILE A 218 3.48 4.64 -15.54
CA ILE A 218 3.98 3.44 -16.20
C ILE A 218 5.45 3.62 -16.62
N LYS A 219 5.82 4.82 -17.06
CA LYS A 219 7.20 5.10 -17.43
C LYS A 219 8.13 5.15 -16.21
N GLN A 220 7.67 5.74 -15.11
CA GLN A 220 8.44 5.78 -13.86
C GLN A 220 8.68 4.38 -13.32
N GLN A 221 7.65 3.55 -13.25
CA GLN A 221 7.76 2.17 -12.79
C GLN A 221 8.76 1.36 -13.63
N LYS A 222 8.69 1.45 -14.96
CA LYS A 222 9.64 0.75 -15.82
C LYS A 222 11.08 1.19 -15.61
N SER A 223 11.32 2.49 -15.37
CA SER A 223 12.68 2.97 -15.08
C SER A 223 13.19 2.48 -13.73
N GLU A 224 12.32 2.36 -12.73
CA GLU A 224 12.67 1.81 -11.42
C GLU A 224 12.99 0.31 -11.52
N GLU A 225 12.19 -0.46 -12.27
CA GLU A 225 12.44 -1.89 -12.55
C GLU A 225 13.78 -2.11 -13.27
N GLU A 226 14.09 -1.28 -14.29
CA GLU A 226 15.36 -1.34 -15.02
C GLU A 226 16.57 -0.99 -14.13
N GLU A 227 16.42 -0.04 -13.21
CA GLU A 227 17.45 0.32 -12.23
C GLU A 227 17.68 -0.81 -11.21
N GLU A 228 16.60 -1.43 -10.70
CA GLU A 228 16.68 -2.56 -9.77
C GLU A 228 17.35 -3.79 -10.43
N GLU A 229 16.97 -4.15 -11.67
CA GLU A 229 17.61 -5.23 -12.42
C GLU A 229 19.11 -4.95 -12.66
N GLN A 230 19.49 -3.70 -12.88
CA GLN A 230 20.89 -3.33 -13.07
C GLN A 230 21.67 -3.44 -11.75
N GLU A 231 21.10 -2.99 -10.63
CA GLU A 231 21.71 -3.13 -9.30
C GLU A 231 21.87 -4.61 -8.90
N GLU A 232 20.90 -5.47 -9.20
CA GLU A 232 20.99 -6.92 -8.96
C GLU A 232 22.13 -7.56 -9.78
N ASN A 233 22.23 -7.24 -11.07
CA ASN A 233 23.28 -7.75 -11.96
C ASN A 233 24.68 -7.29 -11.49
N ASP A 234 24.83 -6.02 -11.11
CA ASP A 234 26.10 -5.48 -10.61
C ASP A 234 26.52 -6.17 -9.29
N ASN A 235 25.56 -6.46 -8.41
CA ASN A 235 25.80 -7.18 -7.17
C ASN A 235 26.21 -8.66 -7.44
N GLU A 236 25.56 -9.34 -8.39
CA GLU A 236 25.94 -10.70 -8.78
C GLU A 236 27.34 -10.76 -9.37
N GLU A 237 27.71 -9.80 -10.23
CA GLU A 237 29.08 -9.69 -10.77
C GLU A 237 30.10 -9.46 -9.67
N GLN A 238 29.77 -8.63 -8.67
CA GLN A 238 30.67 -8.36 -7.55
C GLN A 238 30.88 -9.61 -6.68
N ILE A 239 29.81 -10.37 -6.38
CA ILE A 239 29.88 -11.63 -5.64
C ILE A 239 30.71 -12.67 -6.41
N GLU A 240 30.58 -12.73 -7.74
CA GLU A 240 31.36 -13.66 -8.55
C GLU A 240 32.85 -13.28 -8.56
N LYS A 241 33.20 -12.00 -8.64
CA LYS A 241 34.58 -11.48 -8.51
C LYS A 241 35.18 -11.82 -7.16
N GLU A 242 34.44 -11.64 -6.06
CA GLU A 242 34.90 -11.97 -4.71
C GLU A 242 35.16 -13.48 -4.56
N LYS A 243 34.28 -14.35 -5.10
CA LYS A 243 34.48 -15.80 -5.09
C LYS A 243 35.72 -16.23 -5.87
N ILE A 244 35.98 -15.58 -7.03
CA ILE A 244 37.18 -15.85 -7.83
C ILE A 244 38.44 -15.45 -7.04
N GLU A 245 38.41 -14.31 -6.34
CA GLU A 245 39.51 -13.83 -5.55
C GLU A 245 39.79 -14.75 -4.34
N GLU A 246 38.74 -15.20 -3.64
CA GLU A 246 38.85 -16.19 -2.55
C GLU A 246 39.44 -17.51 -3.02
N ASN A 247 38.96 -18.05 -4.15
CA ASN A 247 39.51 -19.28 -4.75
C ASN A 247 40.97 -19.13 -5.18
N ASN A 248 41.36 -17.98 -5.68
CA ASN A 248 42.76 -17.71 -6.06
C ASN A 248 43.67 -17.65 -4.80
N ILE A 249 43.18 -17.06 -3.69
CA ILE A 249 43.89 -17.03 -2.42
C ILE A 249 44.04 -18.44 -1.82
N GLU A 250 42.99 -19.25 -1.88
CA GLU A 250 43.01 -20.64 -1.39
C GLU A 250 43.96 -21.50 -2.22
N ASN A 251 43.92 -21.40 -3.53
CA ASN A 251 44.87 -22.07 -4.42
C ASN A 251 46.32 -21.64 -4.17
N ALA A 252 46.57 -20.34 -3.94
CA ALA A 252 47.90 -19.87 -3.59
C ALA A 252 48.41 -20.44 -2.24
N LYS A 253 47.52 -20.57 -1.24
CA LYS A 253 47.84 -21.19 0.04
C LYS A 253 48.16 -22.68 -0.12
N ASN A 254 47.38 -23.39 -0.94
CA ASN A 254 47.60 -24.85 -1.18
C ASN A 254 48.92 -25.12 -1.91
N VAL A 255 49.32 -24.28 -2.85
CA VAL A 255 50.62 -24.35 -3.53
C VAL A 255 51.77 -24.07 -2.54
N PHE A 256 51.59 -23.17 -1.57
CA PHE A 256 52.60 -22.90 -0.55
C PHE A 256 52.80 -24.10 0.41
N VAL A 257 51.71 -24.73 0.84
CA VAL A 257 51.76 -25.92 1.72
C VAL A 257 52.37 -27.13 1.01
N GLN A 258 52.11 -27.34 -0.29
CA GLN A 258 52.75 -28.41 -1.04
C GLN A 258 54.27 -28.21 -1.21
N ASN A 259 54.75 -26.99 -1.39
CA ASN A 259 56.16 -26.68 -1.52
C ASN A 259 56.91 -26.84 -0.18
N GLU A 260 56.30 -26.68 0.97
CA GLU A 260 56.90 -26.99 2.29
C GLU A 260 57.04 -28.51 2.52
N ASN A 261 56.12 -29.31 2.03
CA ASN A 261 56.15 -30.77 2.17
C ASN A 261 57.20 -31.45 1.24
N ASP A 262 57.56 -30.85 0.11
CA ASP A 262 58.55 -31.38 -0.84
C ASP A 262 60.02 -31.01 -0.57
N GLY A 263 60.30 -30.33 0.54
CA GLY A 263 61.68 -30.12 1.03
C GLY A 263 62.60 -29.32 0.10
N ARG A 264 62.11 -28.53 -0.82
CA ARG A 264 62.88 -27.64 -1.68
C ARG A 264 62.74 -26.20 -1.27
N ILE A 265 63.54 -25.75 -0.31
CA ILE A 265 63.69 -24.33 0.02
C ILE A 265 64.68 -23.73 -0.97
N THR A 266 64.19 -23.09 -2.03
CA THR A 266 64.98 -22.11 -2.78
C THR A 266 64.51 -20.71 -2.39
N ASN A 267 65.38 -20.04 -1.61
CA ASN A 267 65.22 -18.61 -1.26
C ASN A 267 65.24 -17.75 -2.53
N MET A 268 64.10 -17.33 -3.01
CA MET A 268 63.99 -16.16 -3.89
C MET A 268 63.12 -15.14 -3.20
N GLY A 269 63.74 -14.13 -2.65
CA GLY A 269 63.08 -12.98 -2.03
C GLY A 269 62.27 -12.22 -3.06
N THR A 270 60.96 -12.25 -2.92
CA THR A 270 60.09 -11.19 -3.39
C THR A 270 59.14 -10.86 -2.26
N ASN A 271 59.39 -9.74 -1.60
CA ASN A 271 58.48 -9.13 -0.66
C ASN A 271 57.23 -8.69 -1.43
N VAL A 272 56.18 -9.51 -1.44
CA VAL A 272 54.83 -9.07 -1.79
C VAL A 272 54.16 -8.58 -0.52
N LYS A 273 54.15 -7.28 -0.34
CA LYS A 273 53.36 -6.61 0.70
C LYS A 273 51.90 -6.63 0.26
N ILE A 274 51.13 -7.52 0.82
CA ILE A 274 49.64 -7.48 0.65
C ILE A 274 49.14 -6.39 1.60
N GLU A 275 48.90 -5.20 1.09
CA GLU A 275 48.13 -4.18 1.79
C GLU A 275 46.64 -4.49 1.66
N LEU A 276 46.06 -5.02 2.73
CA LEU A 276 44.62 -5.10 2.89
C LEU A 276 44.08 -3.67 3.06
N SER A 277 43.59 -3.08 2.00
CA SER A 277 42.86 -1.82 2.09
C SER A 277 41.51 -2.08 2.77
N LYS A 278 41.45 -1.67 4.05
CA LYS A 278 40.16 -1.44 4.72
C LYS A 278 39.58 -0.17 4.13
N LYS A 279 38.72 -0.28 3.12
CA LYS A 279 37.87 0.80 2.70
C LYS A 279 36.41 0.41 2.96
N ASP A 280 35.87 1.11 3.92
CA ASP A 280 34.54 1.68 4.08
C ASP A 280 33.31 0.79 3.85
N LYS A 281 32.98 0.03 4.91
CA LYS A 281 31.59 -0.32 5.20
C LYS A 281 30.91 0.89 5.83
N LYS A 282 30.42 1.81 5.02
CA LYS A 282 29.45 2.83 5.43
C LYS A 282 28.92 3.49 4.15
N GLU A 283 27.76 3.04 3.69
CA GLU A 283 26.82 3.84 2.88
C GLU A 283 25.81 3.01 2.05
N SER A 284 25.49 1.77 2.42
CA SER A 284 24.44 1.02 1.73
C SER A 284 23.25 0.61 2.62
N LYS A 285 23.03 1.31 3.75
CA LYS A 285 21.94 0.94 4.68
C LYS A 285 20.71 1.83 4.65
N THR A 286 20.63 2.82 3.76
CA THR A 286 19.60 3.87 3.87
C THR A 286 18.43 3.73 2.87
N LYS A 287 18.44 2.80 1.92
CA LYS A 287 17.34 2.65 0.95
C LYS A 287 16.50 1.37 1.08
N VAL A 288 16.93 0.39 1.87
CA VAL A 288 16.20 -0.88 2.05
C VAL A 288 15.23 -0.83 3.25
N GLU A 289 15.32 0.19 4.11
CA GLU A 289 14.46 0.29 5.31
C GLU A 289 13.05 0.82 5.01
N ASP A 290 12.84 1.59 3.93
CA ASP A 290 11.53 2.19 3.65
C ASP A 290 10.46 1.17 3.21
N ASN A 291 10.84 0.07 2.57
CA ASN A 291 9.90 -1.01 2.22
C ASN A 291 9.66 -2.02 3.36
N LYS A 292 10.51 -2.04 4.39
CA LYS A 292 10.39 -2.99 5.49
C LYS A 292 9.45 -2.51 6.59
N ILE A 293 9.21 -1.21 6.69
CA ILE A 293 8.34 -0.59 7.70
C ILE A 293 6.85 -0.91 7.44
N ILE A 294 6.48 -1.14 6.18
CA ILE A 294 5.08 -1.42 5.80
C ILE A 294 4.60 -2.79 6.28
N SER A 295 5.49 -3.74 6.54
CA SER A 295 5.15 -5.13 6.81
C SER A 295 4.93 -5.49 8.28
N ASP A 296 5.38 -4.66 9.21
CA ASP A 296 5.35 -4.99 10.64
C ASP A 296 4.17 -4.35 11.39
N VAL A 297 3.35 -3.51 10.70
CA VAL A 297 2.25 -2.75 11.32
C VAL A 297 0.85 -3.10 10.78
N LEU A 298 0.75 -3.97 9.75
CA LEU A 298 -0.56 -4.44 9.26
C LEU A 298 -0.91 -5.86 9.79
#